data_7b25f43cef3b15b46964cd80b362c6ae
#
_entry.id   7b25f43cef3b15b46964cd80b362c6ae
#
_cell.length_a   1.000
_cell.length_b   1.000
_cell.length_c   1.000
_cell.angle_alpha   90.00
_cell.angle_beta   90.00
_cell.angle_gamma   90.00
#
_symmetry.space_group_name_H-M   'P 1'
#
loop_
_entity.id
_entity.type
_entity.pdbx_description
1 polymer ?
#
loop_
_entity_poly.entity_id
_entity_poly.type
_entity_poly.pdbx_seq_one_letter_code
_entity_poly.pdbx_strand_id
1 'polypeptide(L)'
;MSRRGLLWCGLVFTLTLLVELPAAWVMRSAGLPARDVSGSVWQGQARQLGPLGPLRWVVQPWRMQANAQLGFQGQGWQVRAEGWPWRWRLEALALASQATVLADYRLAGQWQGALRMQGSGRKCRSSEGRVSVTDLALSEPWSLGLGQGWVEMDCSAGWRLRGLLVQQGQHELKLEADLERRRAQVTFNLHNESALTPLLRGAQWLGPQALAGQREVRW
;
A
#
# COMPACT_ATOMS: atom_id res chain seq x y z
N MET A 1 -48.74 4.27 -21.30
CA MET A 1 -47.91 4.06 -20.10
C MET A 1 -47.93 5.34 -19.28
N SER A 2 -48.29 5.29 -17.98
CA SER A 2 -48.28 6.47 -17.16
C SER A 2 -46.83 6.97 -16.90
N ARG A 3 -46.63 8.30 -16.83
CA ARG A 3 -45.30 8.89 -16.51
C ARG A 3 -44.70 8.30 -15.23
N ARG A 4 -45.55 7.92 -14.25
CA ARG A 4 -45.12 7.23 -13.02
C ARG A 4 -44.54 5.84 -13.29
N GLY A 5 -45.11 5.05 -14.22
CA GLY A 5 -44.57 3.74 -14.58
C GLY A 5 -43.20 3.82 -15.22
N LEU A 6 -42.97 4.80 -16.12
CA LEU A 6 -41.65 5.04 -16.73
C LEU A 6 -40.61 5.46 -15.67
N LEU A 7 -40.97 6.29 -14.70
CA LEU A 7 -40.07 6.67 -13.62
C LEU A 7 -39.67 5.48 -12.73
N TRP A 8 -40.64 4.62 -12.39
CA TRP A 8 -40.36 3.39 -11.63
C TRP A 8 -39.46 2.42 -12.41
N CYS A 9 -39.74 2.18 -13.68
CA CYS A 9 -38.88 1.35 -14.53
C CYS A 9 -37.44 1.93 -14.62
N GLY A 10 -37.31 3.23 -14.82
CA GLY A 10 -36.02 3.91 -14.83
C GLY A 10 -35.28 3.80 -13.51
N LEU A 11 -35.96 3.96 -12.38
CA LEU A 11 -35.39 3.82 -11.04
C LEU A 11 -34.87 2.39 -10.81
N VAL A 12 -35.70 1.38 -11.08
CA VAL A 12 -35.33 -0.03 -10.92
C VAL A 12 -34.14 -0.38 -11.81
N PHE A 13 -34.17 0.03 -13.06
CA PHE A 13 -33.08 -0.20 -14.01
C PHE A 13 -31.76 0.43 -13.51
N THR A 14 -31.80 1.69 -13.06
CA THR A 14 -30.62 2.38 -12.53
C THR A 14 -30.08 1.67 -11.29
N LEU A 15 -30.96 1.27 -10.36
CA LEU A 15 -30.56 0.53 -9.16
C LEU A 15 -29.91 -0.82 -9.53
N THR A 16 -30.49 -1.55 -10.47
CA THR A 16 -29.91 -2.81 -10.94
C THR A 16 -28.53 -2.60 -11.56
N LEU A 17 -28.37 -1.59 -12.41
CA LEU A 17 -27.07 -1.24 -12.99
C LEU A 17 -26.05 -0.89 -11.90
N LEU A 18 -26.45 -0.17 -10.86
CA LEU A 18 -25.54 0.17 -9.76
C LEU A 18 -25.12 -1.08 -8.95
N VAL A 19 -26.04 -2.01 -8.72
CA VAL A 19 -25.74 -3.25 -7.99
C VAL A 19 -24.82 -4.16 -8.80
N GLU A 20 -25.06 -4.27 -10.09
CA GLU A 20 -24.30 -5.15 -11.00
C GLU A 20 -23.10 -4.47 -11.65
N LEU A 21 -22.73 -3.24 -11.23
CA LEU A 21 -21.67 -2.45 -11.88
C LEU A 21 -20.34 -3.22 -11.91
N PRO A 22 -19.84 -3.62 -13.09
CA PRO A 22 -18.63 -4.42 -13.19
C PRO A 22 -17.39 -3.64 -12.74
N ALA A 23 -16.61 -4.21 -11.84
CA ALA A 23 -15.39 -3.59 -11.35
C ALA A 23 -14.38 -3.28 -12.48
N ALA A 24 -14.32 -4.15 -13.48
CA ALA A 24 -13.42 -3.98 -14.62
C ALA A 24 -13.70 -2.69 -15.41
N TRP A 25 -14.96 -2.25 -15.50
CA TRP A 25 -15.31 -0.99 -16.16
C TRP A 25 -14.82 0.22 -15.38
N VAL A 26 -15.07 0.21 -14.08
CA VAL A 26 -14.65 1.33 -13.19
C VAL A 26 -13.13 1.45 -13.15
N MET A 27 -12.41 0.35 -13.00
CA MET A 27 -10.95 0.37 -12.99
C MET A 27 -10.36 0.86 -14.30
N ARG A 28 -10.95 0.43 -15.44
CA ARG A 28 -10.52 0.88 -16.76
C ARG A 28 -10.81 2.36 -16.99
N SER A 29 -11.99 2.85 -16.60
CA SER A 29 -12.35 4.27 -16.73
C SER A 29 -11.52 5.18 -15.82
N ALA A 30 -11.09 4.66 -14.66
CA ALA A 30 -10.19 5.33 -13.74
C ALA A 30 -8.71 5.28 -14.17
N GLY A 31 -8.37 4.61 -15.26
CA GLY A 31 -6.99 4.47 -15.75
C GLY A 31 -6.10 3.63 -14.83
N LEU A 32 -6.69 2.78 -13.98
CA LEU A 32 -5.93 1.93 -13.07
C LEU A 32 -5.33 0.73 -13.82
N PRO A 33 -4.03 0.43 -13.66
CA PRO A 33 -3.36 -0.68 -14.33
C PRO A 33 -3.71 -2.01 -13.64
N ALA A 34 -4.96 -2.45 -13.78
CA ALA A 34 -5.47 -3.68 -13.21
C ALA A 34 -5.52 -4.80 -14.24
N ARG A 35 -5.15 -6.03 -13.84
CA ARG A 35 -5.21 -7.24 -14.67
C ARG A 35 -6.11 -8.29 -14.03
N ASP A 36 -6.86 -9.01 -14.90
CA ASP A 36 -7.75 -10.10 -14.51
C ASP A 36 -8.74 -9.68 -13.40
N VAL A 37 -9.43 -8.57 -13.65
CA VAL A 37 -10.45 -8.04 -12.74
C VAL A 37 -11.74 -8.79 -12.93
N SER A 38 -12.33 -9.30 -11.86
CA SER A 38 -13.63 -9.98 -11.85
C SER A 38 -14.49 -9.54 -10.67
N GLY A 39 -15.80 -9.66 -10.83
CA GLY A 39 -16.80 -9.23 -9.85
C GLY A 39 -17.28 -7.81 -10.04
N SER A 40 -18.01 -7.31 -9.05
CA SER A 40 -18.60 -5.97 -9.03
C SER A 40 -17.74 -4.98 -8.26
N VAL A 41 -18.14 -3.71 -8.30
CA VAL A 41 -17.51 -2.64 -7.48
C VAL A 41 -17.66 -2.95 -5.99
N TRP A 42 -18.72 -3.66 -5.60
CA TRP A 42 -19.01 -3.99 -4.22
C TRP A 42 -18.27 -5.21 -3.70
N GLN A 43 -18.03 -6.18 -4.58
CA GLN A 43 -17.29 -7.39 -4.25
C GLN A 43 -16.57 -7.90 -5.49
N GLY A 44 -15.26 -8.00 -5.39
CA GLY A 44 -14.47 -8.43 -6.54
C GLY A 44 -13.05 -8.80 -6.18
N GLN A 45 -12.34 -9.16 -7.21
CA GLN A 45 -10.93 -9.49 -7.13
C GLN A 45 -10.19 -9.05 -8.39
N ALA A 46 -8.90 -8.79 -8.23
CA ALA A 46 -7.97 -8.55 -9.32
C ALA A 46 -6.70 -9.36 -9.08
N ARG A 47 -6.11 -9.93 -10.13
CA ARG A 47 -4.84 -10.65 -9.99
C ARG A 47 -3.71 -9.66 -9.69
N GLN A 48 -3.76 -8.50 -10.32
CA GLN A 48 -2.72 -7.48 -10.17
C GLN A 48 -3.33 -6.08 -10.31
N LEU A 49 -2.85 -5.14 -9.50
CA LEU A 49 -3.16 -3.72 -9.59
C LEU A 49 -1.85 -2.92 -9.49
N GLY A 50 -1.24 -2.60 -10.64
CA GLY A 50 0.09 -2.01 -10.69
C GLY A 50 1.14 -2.91 -10.00
N PRO A 51 1.86 -2.41 -8.98
CA PRO A 51 2.83 -3.21 -8.22
C PRO A 51 2.17 -4.10 -7.15
N LEU A 52 0.87 -3.96 -6.91
CA LEU A 52 0.11 -4.74 -5.95
C LEU A 52 -0.51 -5.96 -6.63
N GLY A 53 -0.55 -7.07 -5.92
CA GLY A 53 -1.29 -8.25 -6.39
C GLY A 53 -1.30 -9.31 -5.32
N PRO A 54 -2.14 -10.34 -5.29
CA PRO A 54 -3.52 -10.26 -5.70
C PRO A 54 -4.34 -9.32 -4.80
N LEU A 55 -5.44 -8.77 -5.30
CA LEU A 55 -6.35 -7.90 -4.57
C LEU A 55 -7.73 -8.53 -4.50
N ARG A 56 -8.33 -8.53 -3.31
CA ARG A 56 -9.75 -8.87 -3.10
C ARG A 56 -10.40 -7.77 -2.28
N TRP A 57 -11.63 -7.40 -2.62
CA TRP A 57 -12.35 -6.38 -1.87
C TRP A 57 -13.81 -6.75 -1.66
N VAL A 58 -14.35 -6.25 -0.56
CA VAL A 58 -15.78 -6.28 -0.22
C VAL A 58 -16.14 -4.90 0.33
N VAL A 59 -17.07 -4.24 -0.31
CA VAL A 59 -17.60 -2.93 0.10
C VAL A 59 -19.07 -3.10 0.49
N GLN A 60 -19.42 -2.64 1.66
CA GLN A 60 -20.77 -2.67 2.21
C GLN A 60 -21.26 -1.25 2.46
N PRO A 61 -21.81 -0.56 1.45
CA PRO A 61 -22.16 0.86 1.56
C PRO A 61 -23.20 1.14 2.64
N TRP A 62 -24.14 0.23 2.85
CA TRP A 62 -25.14 0.35 3.93
C TRP A 62 -24.58 0.25 5.35
N ARG A 63 -23.40 -0.35 5.51
CA ARG A 63 -22.65 -0.40 6.78
C ARG A 63 -21.53 0.60 6.84
N MET A 64 -21.30 1.35 5.76
CA MET A 64 -20.16 2.24 5.59
C MET A 64 -18.83 1.54 5.90
N GLN A 65 -18.67 0.32 5.36
CA GLN A 65 -17.50 -0.51 5.57
C GLN A 65 -16.95 -0.99 4.25
N ALA A 66 -15.63 -1.00 4.16
CA ALA A 66 -14.89 -1.62 3.06
C ALA A 66 -13.74 -2.43 3.63
N ASN A 67 -13.58 -3.65 3.14
CA ASN A 67 -12.48 -4.54 3.48
C ASN A 67 -11.74 -4.90 2.19
N ALA A 68 -10.42 -4.79 2.22
CA ALA A 68 -9.57 -5.21 1.12
C ALA A 68 -8.45 -6.10 1.66
N GLN A 69 -8.14 -7.15 0.92
CA GLN A 69 -6.96 -7.96 1.11
C GLN A 69 -6.09 -7.81 -0.11
N LEU A 70 -4.84 -7.48 0.08
CA LEU A 70 -3.90 -7.25 -1.01
C LEU A 70 -2.56 -7.93 -0.72
N GLY A 71 -1.91 -8.39 -1.78
CA GLY A 71 -0.55 -8.86 -1.74
C GLY A 71 0.41 -7.76 -2.20
N PHE A 72 1.53 -7.64 -1.53
CA PHE A 72 2.62 -6.78 -1.95
C PHE A 72 3.94 -7.45 -1.64
N GLN A 73 4.73 -7.75 -2.67
CA GLN A 73 6.05 -8.39 -2.58
C GLN A 73 6.09 -9.65 -1.70
N GLY A 74 5.09 -10.52 -1.85
CA GLY A 74 5.00 -11.77 -1.08
C GLY A 74 4.40 -11.63 0.32
N GLN A 75 4.06 -10.42 0.74
CA GLN A 75 3.41 -10.13 2.01
C GLN A 75 1.91 -9.86 1.80
N GLY A 76 1.07 -10.47 2.63
CA GLY A 76 -0.36 -10.19 2.68
C GLY A 76 -0.67 -8.98 3.57
N TRP A 77 -1.62 -8.17 3.14
CA TRP A 77 -2.12 -7.03 3.87
C TRP A 77 -3.63 -7.04 3.91
N GLN A 78 -4.20 -6.71 5.04
CA GLN A 78 -5.63 -6.45 5.17
C GLN A 78 -5.84 -4.98 5.47
N VAL A 79 -6.69 -4.34 4.68
CA VAL A 79 -7.09 -2.95 4.89
C VAL A 79 -8.58 -2.91 5.16
N ARG A 80 -8.96 -2.32 6.27
CA ARG A 80 -10.35 -2.10 6.65
C ARG A 80 -10.61 -0.61 6.73
N ALA A 81 -11.63 -0.13 6.05
CA ALA A 81 -12.11 1.23 6.13
C ALA A 81 -13.53 1.24 6.67
N GLU A 82 -13.82 2.14 7.59
CA GLU A 82 -15.12 2.27 8.25
C GLU A 82 -15.50 3.74 8.41
N GLY A 83 -16.81 4.03 8.36
CA GLY A 83 -17.38 5.33 8.64
C GLY A 83 -17.73 6.14 7.41
N TRP A 84 -18.22 7.35 7.66
CA TRP A 84 -18.64 8.30 6.64
C TRP A 84 -17.46 9.06 6.04
N PRO A 85 -17.54 9.58 4.82
CA PRO A 85 -16.46 10.34 4.21
C PRO A 85 -15.95 11.52 5.05
N TRP A 86 -16.80 12.13 5.86
CA TRP A 86 -16.41 13.21 6.77
C TRP A 86 -15.91 12.74 8.14
N ARG A 87 -15.99 11.43 8.43
CA ARG A 87 -15.47 10.80 9.65
C ARG A 87 -15.18 9.34 9.37
N TRP A 88 -14.02 9.06 8.87
CA TRP A 88 -13.58 7.72 8.50
C TRP A 88 -12.49 7.21 9.43
N ARG A 89 -12.40 5.89 9.53
CA ARG A 89 -11.33 5.15 10.16
C ARG A 89 -10.77 4.17 9.15
N LEU A 90 -9.45 4.02 9.15
CA LEU A 90 -8.75 3.06 8.31
C LEU A 90 -7.78 2.28 9.18
N GLU A 91 -7.79 0.97 9.03
CA GLU A 91 -6.87 0.06 9.69
C GLU A 91 -6.17 -0.79 8.62
N ALA A 92 -4.84 -0.82 8.67
CA ALA A 92 -4.02 -1.67 7.82
C ALA A 92 -3.25 -2.64 8.70
N LEU A 93 -3.43 -3.93 8.46
CA LEU A 93 -2.86 -5.05 9.21
C LEU A 93 -1.92 -5.84 8.31
N ALA A 94 -0.73 -6.16 8.80
CA ALA A 94 0.12 -7.15 8.16
C ALA A 94 -0.45 -8.55 8.44
N LEU A 95 -0.67 -9.33 7.38
CA LEU A 95 -1.07 -10.73 7.46
C LEU A 95 0.16 -11.62 7.34
N ALA A 96 0.02 -12.91 7.67
CA ALA A 96 1.08 -13.88 7.41
C ALA A 96 1.47 -13.89 5.93
N SER A 97 2.75 -14.10 5.65
CA SER A 97 3.31 -14.13 4.30
C SER A 97 2.53 -15.12 3.41
N GLN A 98 2.06 -14.64 2.27
CA GLN A 98 1.48 -15.48 1.23
C GLN A 98 2.47 -15.54 0.07
N ALA A 99 2.86 -16.74 -0.30
CA ALA A 99 3.77 -16.98 -1.42
C ALA A 99 3.06 -16.67 -2.75
N THR A 100 3.03 -15.42 -3.16
CA THR A 100 2.55 -15.01 -4.47
C THR A 100 3.67 -14.30 -5.21
N VAL A 101 4.22 -14.96 -6.20
CA VAL A 101 5.36 -14.50 -6.98
C VAL A 101 4.85 -13.68 -8.15
N LEU A 102 5.12 -12.38 -8.17
CA LEU A 102 4.79 -11.51 -9.32
C LEU A 102 5.77 -10.33 -9.50
N ALA A 103 6.89 -10.30 -8.79
CA ALA A 103 7.86 -9.22 -8.90
C ALA A 103 9.26 -9.76 -9.17
N ASP A 104 10.05 -8.99 -9.91
CA ASP A 104 11.48 -9.27 -10.17
C ASP A 104 12.32 -9.25 -8.89
N TYR A 105 11.77 -8.69 -7.82
CA TYR A 105 12.39 -8.64 -6.49
C TYR A 105 11.44 -9.24 -5.47
N ARG A 106 11.95 -10.16 -4.66
CA ARG A 106 11.20 -10.77 -3.57
C ARG A 106 11.78 -10.33 -2.23
N LEU A 107 10.94 -9.68 -1.43
CA LEU A 107 11.24 -9.37 -0.04
C LEU A 107 10.66 -10.46 0.87
N ALA A 108 11.49 -11.07 1.67
CA ALA A 108 11.10 -12.00 2.74
C ALA A 108 11.27 -11.30 4.09
N GLY A 109 10.40 -11.59 5.05
CA GLY A 109 10.48 -11.01 6.39
C GLY A 109 9.23 -11.34 7.19
N GLN A 110 9.32 -11.21 8.50
CA GLN A 110 8.19 -11.41 9.40
C GLN A 110 7.58 -10.04 9.74
N TRP A 111 6.46 -9.74 9.11
CA TRP A 111 5.74 -8.47 9.30
C TRP A 111 4.71 -8.62 10.40
N GLN A 112 4.66 -7.64 11.31
CA GLN A 112 3.75 -7.63 12.46
C GLN A 112 3.26 -6.21 12.73
N GLY A 113 2.07 -6.13 13.35
CA GLY A 113 1.50 -4.85 13.77
C GLY A 113 0.42 -4.32 12.86
N ALA A 114 -0.06 -3.15 13.21
CA ALA A 114 -1.16 -2.47 12.52
C ALA A 114 -0.92 -0.96 12.50
N LEU A 115 -1.43 -0.34 11.44
CA LEU A 115 -1.55 1.12 11.32
C LEU A 115 -3.03 1.46 11.40
N ARG A 116 -3.40 2.33 12.33
CA ARG A 116 -4.75 2.86 12.46
C ARG A 116 -4.74 4.34 12.19
N MET A 117 -5.66 4.77 11.34
CA MET A 117 -5.76 6.17 10.94
C MET A 117 -7.20 6.63 11.02
N GLN A 118 -7.39 7.90 11.36
CA GLN A 118 -8.72 8.53 11.40
C GLN A 118 -8.64 9.88 10.69
N GLY A 119 -9.73 10.24 10.04
CA GLY A 119 -9.74 11.51 9.33
C GLY A 119 -11.11 11.97 8.87
N SER A 120 -11.08 13.00 8.04
CA SER A 120 -12.26 13.63 7.49
C SER A 120 -11.98 14.12 6.07
N GLY A 121 -12.83 13.71 5.12
CA GLY A 121 -12.56 13.97 3.71
C GLY A 121 -11.21 13.40 3.29
N ARG A 122 -10.35 14.24 2.76
CA ARG A 122 -8.99 13.86 2.33
C ARG A 122 -7.93 14.08 3.42
N LYS A 123 -8.30 14.60 4.60
CA LYS A 123 -7.35 14.93 5.66
C LYS A 123 -7.23 13.80 6.66
N CYS A 124 -6.01 13.33 6.91
CA CYS A 124 -5.68 12.53 8.07
C CYS A 124 -5.63 13.44 9.30
N ARG A 125 -6.25 13.03 10.41
CA ARG A 125 -6.29 13.80 11.67
C ARG A 125 -5.45 13.16 12.76
N SER A 126 -5.48 11.84 12.84
CA SER A 126 -4.69 11.07 13.80
C SER A 126 -4.28 9.74 13.22
N SER A 127 -3.17 9.26 13.68
CA SER A 127 -2.63 7.94 13.36
C SER A 127 -2.08 7.30 14.62
N GLU A 128 -2.22 6.00 14.71
CA GLU A 128 -1.75 5.17 15.81
C GLU A 128 -1.20 3.86 15.29
N GLY A 129 -0.26 3.30 16.03
CA GLY A 129 0.33 2.01 15.73
C GLY A 129 1.52 2.09 14.79
N ARG A 130 2.14 0.93 14.63
CA ARG A 130 3.35 0.73 13.85
C ARG A 130 3.33 -0.64 13.23
N VAL A 131 3.83 -0.76 12.03
CA VAL A 131 4.15 -2.05 11.42
C VAL A 131 5.65 -2.24 11.50
N SER A 132 6.08 -3.36 12.06
CA SER A 132 7.48 -3.75 12.18
C SER A 132 7.76 -4.99 11.34
N VAL A 133 8.99 -5.14 10.92
CA VAL A 133 9.48 -6.30 10.22
C VAL A 133 10.77 -6.77 10.87
N THR A 134 10.88 -8.08 11.08
CA THR A 134 12.09 -8.75 11.51
C THR A 134 12.59 -9.66 10.39
N ASP A 135 13.91 -9.87 10.35
CA ASP A 135 14.57 -10.73 9.37
C ASP A 135 14.22 -10.36 7.91
N LEU A 136 14.12 -9.04 7.65
CA LEU A 136 13.89 -8.58 6.29
C LEU A 136 15.07 -8.92 5.42
N ALA A 137 14.81 -9.59 4.31
CA ALA A 137 15.81 -9.95 3.32
C ALA A 137 15.26 -9.79 1.91
N LEU A 138 16.12 -9.39 0.99
CA LEU A 138 15.88 -9.53 -0.44
C LEU A 138 16.31 -10.97 -0.82
N SER A 139 15.36 -11.78 -1.28
CA SER A 139 15.61 -13.20 -1.58
C SER A 139 15.81 -13.48 -3.08
N GLU A 140 15.40 -12.58 -3.95
CA GLU A 140 15.57 -12.63 -5.40
C GLU A 140 15.87 -11.24 -5.94
N PRO A 141 16.77 -11.08 -6.93
CA PRO A 141 17.61 -12.10 -7.58
C PRO A 141 18.85 -12.48 -6.76
N TRP A 142 19.11 -11.80 -5.63
CA TRP A 142 20.24 -12.06 -4.73
C TRP A 142 19.74 -12.23 -3.31
N SER A 143 20.39 -13.07 -2.53
CA SER A 143 20.13 -13.17 -1.10
C SER A 143 20.87 -12.06 -0.35
N LEU A 144 20.13 -11.08 0.16
CA LEU A 144 20.69 -9.94 0.91
C LEU A 144 19.86 -9.68 2.16
N GLY A 145 20.47 -9.84 3.35
CA GLY A 145 19.85 -9.43 4.61
C GLY A 145 19.74 -7.91 4.68
N LEU A 146 18.55 -7.42 5.00
CA LEU A 146 18.24 -6.00 5.18
C LEU A 146 18.00 -5.66 6.65
N GLY A 147 17.87 -6.67 7.52
CA GLY A 147 17.74 -6.52 8.96
C GLY A 147 16.31 -6.34 9.44
N GLN A 148 16.13 -5.41 10.34
CA GLN A 148 14.84 -5.13 10.96
C GLN A 148 14.41 -3.69 10.69
N GLY A 149 13.11 -3.47 10.64
CA GLY A 149 12.61 -2.15 10.38
C GLY A 149 11.20 -1.92 10.90
N TRP A 150 10.74 -0.71 10.73
CA TRP A 150 9.37 -0.35 11.05
C TRP A 150 8.91 0.80 10.15
N VAL A 151 7.60 0.92 10.05
CA VAL A 151 6.91 2.05 9.42
C VAL A 151 5.76 2.52 10.30
N GLU A 152 5.54 3.82 10.32
CA GLU A 152 4.42 4.46 11.00
C GLU A 152 3.85 5.59 10.15
N MET A 153 2.58 5.90 10.34
CA MET A 153 1.93 7.03 9.71
C MET A 153 1.94 8.22 10.67
N ASP A 154 2.28 9.40 10.19
CA ASP A 154 2.20 10.66 10.93
C ASP A 154 1.22 11.61 10.24
N CYS A 155 0.10 11.85 10.90
CA CYS A 155 -0.97 12.72 10.42
C CYS A 155 -0.87 14.17 10.96
N SER A 156 0.15 14.51 11.73
CA SER A 156 0.29 15.84 12.35
C SER A 156 0.45 16.97 11.33
N ALA A 157 1.07 16.68 10.19
CA ALA A 157 1.30 17.63 9.10
C ALA A 157 0.87 17.07 7.73
N GLY A 158 -0.25 16.34 7.68
CA GLY A 158 -0.75 15.67 6.49
C GLY A 158 -0.42 14.17 6.44
N TRP A 159 -0.50 13.57 5.28
CA TRP A 159 -0.23 12.16 5.08
C TRP A 159 1.28 11.90 4.97
N ARG A 160 1.95 11.69 6.10
CA ARG A 160 3.38 11.38 6.14
C ARG A 160 3.62 9.97 6.62
N LEU A 161 4.42 9.21 5.87
CA LEU A 161 4.91 7.91 6.27
C LEU A 161 6.35 8.06 6.74
N ARG A 162 6.67 7.54 7.93
CA ARG A 162 8.02 7.44 8.45
C ARG A 162 8.43 5.99 8.55
N GLY A 163 9.67 5.70 8.27
CA GLY A 163 10.21 4.36 8.37
C GLY A 163 11.67 4.36 8.75
N LEU A 164 12.08 3.27 9.36
CA LEU A 164 13.45 2.99 9.72
C LEU A 164 13.76 1.55 9.35
N LEU A 165 14.92 1.32 8.75
CA LEU A 165 15.46 0.01 8.47
C LEU A 165 16.90 -0.04 8.97
N VAL A 166 17.22 -1.04 9.80
CA VAL A 166 18.52 -1.16 10.44
C VAL A 166 19.02 -2.60 10.35
N GLN A 167 20.24 -2.75 9.90
CA GLN A 167 21.05 -3.95 10.04
C GLN A 167 22.26 -3.61 10.89
N GLN A 168 22.33 -4.17 12.11
CA GLN A 168 23.41 -3.87 13.04
C GLN A 168 24.78 -4.07 12.41
N GLY A 169 25.66 -3.08 12.57
CA GLY A 169 27.02 -3.10 12.03
C GLY A 169 27.12 -2.93 10.52
N GLN A 170 26.00 -2.77 9.78
CA GLN A 170 26.02 -2.65 8.34
C GLN A 170 25.39 -1.36 7.82
N HIS A 171 24.14 -1.09 8.17
CA HIS A 171 23.43 0.08 7.63
C HIS A 171 22.25 0.55 8.48
N GLU A 172 21.94 1.83 8.31
CA GLU A 172 20.72 2.47 8.80
C GLU A 172 20.10 3.29 7.67
N LEU A 173 18.82 3.04 7.37
CA LEU A 173 18.05 3.77 6.38
C LEU A 173 16.83 4.40 7.05
N LYS A 174 16.64 5.70 6.82
CA LYS A 174 15.46 6.45 7.25
C LYS A 174 14.63 6.84 6.04
N LEU A 175 13.33 6.60 6.11
CA LEU A 175 12.35 6.97 5.11
C LEU A 175 11.41 8.03 5.67
N GLU A 176 11.23 9.12 4.94
CA GLU A 176 10.17 10.09 5.16
C GLU A 176 9.43 10.32 3.84
N ALA A 177 8.16 9.92 3.76
CA ALA A 177 7.37 10.06 2.55
C ALA A 177 6.16 10.98 2.79
N ASP A 178 6.01 11.98 1.91
CA ASP A 178 4.83 12.83 1.82
C ASP A 178 3.92 12.28 0.71
N LEU A 179 2.87 11.57 1.13
CA LEU A 179 1.97 10.88 0.20
C LEU A 179 1.08 11.84 -0.60
N GLU A 180 0.81 13.04 -0.06
CA GLU A 180 0.04 14.06 -0.77
C GLU A 180 0.86 14.66 -1.91
N ARG A 181 2.14 14.90 -1.66
CA ARG A 181 3.06 15.48 -2.65
C ARG A 181 3.75 14.44 -3.51
N ARG A 182 3.47 13.16 -3.28
CA ARG A 182 4.06 12.03 -4.00
C ARG A 182 5.59 12.09 -4.05
N ARG A 183 6.20 12.32 -2.89
CA ARG A 183 7.64 12.39 -2.75
C ARG A 183 8.09 11.69 -1.49
N ALA A 184 9.22 11.04 -1.56
CA ALA A 184 9.87 10.43 -0.41
C ALA A 184 11.33 10.85 -0.36
N GLN A 185 11.81 11.01 0.85
CA GLN A 185 13.21 11.24 1.14
C GLN A 185 13.75 10.02 1.84
N VAL A 186 14.81 9.46 1.30
CA VAL A 186 15.54 8.34 1.89
C VAL A 186 16.91 8.84 2.31
N THR A 187 17.18 8.78 3.61
CA THR A 187 18.51 9.05 4.17
C THR A 187 19.14 7.72 4.54
N PHE A 188 20.38 7.50 4.16
CA PHE A 188 21.10 6.27 4.43
C PHE A 188 22.48 6.54 5.02
N ASN A 189 22.84 5.69 5.96
CA ASN A 189 24.15 5.64 6.60
C ASN A 189 24.64 4.20 6.56
N LEU A 190 25.79 3.99 5.95
CA LEU A 190 26.37 2.67 5.69
C LEU A 190 27.71 2.52 6.41
N HIS A 191 28.00 1.33 6.83
CA HIS A 191 29.34 0.95 7.23
C HIS A 191 30.15 0.43 6.03
N ASN A 192 31.47 0.42 6.12
CA ASN A 192 32.34 0.02 5.01
C ASN A 192 32.03 -1.36 4.44
N GLU A 193 31.63 -2.29 5.29
CA GLU A 193 31.32 -3.69 4.93
C GLU A 193 29.84 -3.94 4.60
N SER A 194 29.05 -2.88 4.46
CA SER A 194 27.63 -3.03 4.16
C SER A 194 27.40 -3.63 2.79
N ALA A 195 26.65 -4.73 2.77
CA ALA A 195 26.24 -5.39 1.53
C ALA A 195 25.34 -4.52 0.63
N LEU A 196 24.73 -3.45 1.16
CA LEU A 196 23.97 -2.46 0.38
C LEU A 196 24.87 -1.49 -0.41
N THR A 197 26.13 -1.32 -0.02
CA THR A 197 27.03 -0.34 -0.66
C THR A 197 27.15 -0.54 -2.18
N PRO A 198 27.43 -1.74 -2.71
CA PRO A 198 27.53 -1.94 -4.16
C PRO A 198 26.21 -1.68 -4.89
N LEU A 199 25.08 -2.02 -4.28
CA LEU A 199 23.74 -1.78 -4.86
C LEU A 199 23.43 -0.31 -4.97
N LEU A 200 23.66 0.47 -3.91
CA LEU A 200 23.41 1.92 -3.90
C LEU A 200 24.38 2.68 -4.82
N ARG A 201 25.61 2.20 -4.96
CA ARG A 201 26.56 2.74 -5.96
C ARG A 201 26.13 2.41 -7.38
N GLY A 202 25.72 1.18 -7.66
CA GLY A 202 25.21 0.76 -8.96
C GLY A 202 23.96 1.54 -9.38
N ALA A 203 23.07 1.83 -8.43
CA ALA A 203 21.90 2.68 -8.64
C ALA A 203 22.19 4.19 -8.69
N GLN A 204 23.47 4.59 -8.55
CA GLN A 204 23.88 6.00 -8.48
C GLN A 204 23.28 6.80 -7.32
N TRP A 205 22.87 6.12 -6.27
CA TRP A 205 22.36 6.75 -5.04
C TRP A 205 23.50 7.18 -4.12
N LEU A 206 24.65 6.54 -4.26
CA LEU A 206 25.84 6.73 -3.44
C LEU A 206 27.03 7.11 -4.32
N GLY A 207 27.80 8.12 -3.93
CA GLY A 207 29.05 8.45 -4.58
C GLY A 207 30.13 7.37 -4.35
N PRO A 208 31.22 7.37 -5.16
CA PRO A 208 32.21 6.30 -5.14
C PRO A 208 32.82 6.00 -3.77
N GLN A 209 33.04 7.04 -2.95
CA GLN A 209 33.66 6.91 -1.60
C GLN A 209 32.70 7.28 -0.48
N ALA A 210 31.46 7.68 -0.79
CA ALA A 210 30.51 8.06 0.22
C ALA A 210 29.95 6.82 0.95
N LEU A 211 29.69 6.96 2.25
CA LEU A 211 29.04 5.96 3.10
C LEU A 211 27.69 6.47 3.63
N ALA A 212 27.40 7.73 3.45
CA ALA A 212 26.13 8.34 3.83
C ALA A 212 25.60 9.20 2.68
N GLY A 213 24.29 9.36 2.63
CA GLY A 213 23.66 10.18 1.60
C GLY A 213 22.16 10.32 1.82
N GLN A 214 21.57 11.10 0.92
CA GLN A 214 20.15 11.37 0.92
C GLN A 214 19.65 11.41 -0.52
N ARG A 215 18.50 10.82 -0.76
CA ARG A 215 17.85 10.81 -2.08
C ARG A 215 16.38 11.15 -1.96
N GLU A 216 15.92 12.00 -2.86
CA GLU A 216 14.50 12.27 -3.07
C GLU A 216 13.99 11.41 -4.23
N VAL A 217 12.88 10.72 -4.00
CA VAL A 217 12.15 9.92 -4.98
C VAL A 217 10.77 10.54 -5.18
N ARG A 218 10.32 10.67 -6.42
CA ARG A 218 8.98 11.18 -6.79
C ARG A 218 8.27 10.15 -7.66
N TRP A 219 6.94 10.03 -7.52
CA TRP A 219 6.10 9.07 -8.25
C TRP A 219 4.74 9.65 -8.68
#